data_5e4f16dace1ebb976816d4454fa6d4d8
#
_entry.id   5e4f16dace1ebb976816d4454fa6d4d8
#
_cell.length_a   1.000
_cell.length_b   1.000
_cell.length_c   1.000
_cell.angle_alpha   90.00
_cell.angle_beta   90.00
_cell.angle_gamma   90.00
#
_symmetry.space_group_name_H-M   'P 1'
#
loop_
_entity.id
_entity.type
_entity.pdbx_description
1 polymer ?
#
loop_
_entity_poly.entity_id
_entity_poly.type
_entity_poly.pdbx_seq_one_letter_code
_entity_poly.pdbx_strand_id
1 'polypeptide(L)'
;QLKINEILCTIPNMPYDEVPEGATAEDNVVVKTGNDIPDLKGEVLPHWDLAKKYDLIDFELGVKITGAGFPVYKGKGAQLQRALINFFLDEAREAGYLEVMPPTVVNQASGYGTGQLPDKEGQMYHCQLDDLYLIPTAEVPVTNIYRDVILDEKQLPIKNCAYTQCFRREAGSYGKDVRGLNRLHEFSKIEIVRIDKPEHSKESHKEMLNHVEGLLQKLELPYRILRLCGGDMSFTAALCFDFEVYSEA
;
A
#
# COMPACT_ATOMS: atom_id res chain seq x y z
N GLN A 1 33.48 -3.85 -6.58
CA GLN A 1 32.40 -3.23 -5.79
C GLN A 1 31.08 -3.24 -6.56
N LEU A 2 31.01 -2.78 -7.83
CA LEU A 2 29.76 -2.75 -8.62
C LEU A 2 29.08 -4.12 -8.72
N LYS A 3 29.81 -5.19 -9.05
CA LYS A 3 29.26 -6.57 -9.10
C LYS A 3 28.73 -7.05 -7.75
N ILE A 4 29.35 -6.65 -6.65
CA ILE A 4 28.88 -7.02 -5.30
C ILE A 4 27.54 -6.34 -5.03
N ASN A 5 27.40 -5.05 -5.34
CA ASN A 5 26.16 -4.31 -5.17
C ASN A 5 25.03 -4.88 -6.06
N GLU A 6 25.34 -5.22 -7.31
CA GLU A 6 24.37 -5.89 -8.21
C GLU A 6 23.86 -7.21 -7.61
N ILE A 7 24.74 -8.02 -7.04
CA ILE A 7 24.35 -9.28 -6.38
C ILE A 7 23.53 -9.00 -5.12
N LEU A 8 23.97 -8.07 -4.26
CA LEU A 8 23.24 -7.73 -3.02
C LEU A 8 21.82 -7.26 -3.29
N CYS A 9 21.60 -6.46 -4.36
CA CYS A 9 20.26 -6.03 -4.78
C CYS A 9 19.36 -7.17 -5.28
N THR A 10 19.87 -8.41 -5.42
CA THR A 10 19.07 -9.58 -5.82
C THR A 10 18.78 -10.54 -4.67
N ILE A 11 19.32 -10.29 -3.49
CA ILE A 11 19.14 -11.14 -2.30
C ILE A 11 18.00 -10.55 -1.45
N PRO A 12 16.95 -11.32 -1.16
CA PRO A 12 15.87 -10.86 -0.29
C PRO A 12 16.37 -10.63 1.14
N ASN A 13 15.64 -9.80 1.89
CA ASN A 13 15.91 -9.60 3.30
C ASN A 13 15.69 -10.91 4.08
N MET A 14 16.35 -11.03 5.22
CA MET A 14 16.19 -12.19 6.09
C MET A 14 14.91 -12.07 6.91
N PRO A 15 13.99 -13.05 6.83
CA PRO A 15 12.79 -13.05 7.65
C PRO A 15 13.12 -13.31 9.12
N TYR A 16 12.27 -12.81 10.01
CA TYR A 16 12.30 -13.19 11.42
C TYR A 16 11.82 -14.63 11.62
N ASP A 17 12.25 -15.27 12.70
CA ASP A 17 11.89 -16.66 13.05
C ASP A 17 10.36 -16.89 13.21
N GLU A 18 9.61 -15.83 13.46
CA GLU A 18 8.15 -15.88 13.61
C GLU A 18 7.38 -15.84 12.27
N VAL A 19 8.07 -15.67 11.14
CA VAL A 19 7.47 -15.69 9.80
C VAL A 19 7.06 -17.12 9.46
N PRO A 20 5.80 -17.37 9.05
CA PRO A 20 5.38 -18.72 8.66
C PRO A 20 6.16 -19.24 7.45
N GLU A 21 6.48 -20.52 7.46
CA GLU A 21 6.96 -21.21 6.26
C GLU A 21 5.81 -21.31 5.24
N GLY A 22 6.11 -21.02 3.97
CA GLY A 22 5.11 -21.07 2.90
C GLY A 22 5.65 -20.51 1.60
N ALA A 23 5.00 -20.84 0.49
CA ALA A 23 5.39 -20.45 -0.86
C ALA A 23 4.43 -19.46 -1.53
N THR A 24 3.17 -19.42 -1.08
CA THR A 24 2.09 -18.64 -1.70
C THR A 24 1.20 -17.99 -0.64
N ALA A 25 0.32 -17.09 -1.06
CA ALA A 25 -0.65 -16.44 -0.18
C ALA A 25 -1.60 -17.42 0.56
N GLU A 26 -1.75 -18.64 0.07
CA GLU A 26 -2.55 -19.69 0.73
C GLU A 26 -1.91 -20.17 2.06
N ASP A 27 -0.61 -19.97 2.21
CA ASP A 27 0.16 -20.34 3.40
C ASP A 27 0.18 -19.23 4.46
N ASN A 28 -0.44 -18.09 4.19
CA ASN A 28 -0.54 -16.98 5.14
C ASN A 28 -1.41 -17.35 6.34
N VAL A 29 -1.05 -16.86 7.52
CA VAL A 29 -1.72 -17.21 8.78
C VAL A 29 -2.60 -16.08 9.25
N VAL A 30 -3.90 -16.34 9.42
CA VAL A 30 -4.82 -15.41 10.09
C VAL A 30 -4.45 -15.32 11.57
N VAL A 31 -3.97 -14.16 12.00
CA VAL A 31 -3.57 -13.93 13.40
C VAL A 31 -4.63 -13.21 14.22
N LYS A 32 -5.56 -12.53 13.55
CA LYS A 32 -6.66 -11.82 14.21
C LYS A 32 -7.82 -11.59 13.26
N THR A 33 -9.03 -11.53 13.80
CA THR A 33 -10.25 -11.05 13.13
C THR A 33 -10.88 -9.97 13.97
N GLY A 34 -11.58 -9.03 13.35
CA GLY A 34 -12.29 -7.97 14.06
C GLY A 34 -13.54 -7.51 13.31
N ASN A 35 -14.46 -6.96 14.09
CA ASN A 35 -15.83 -6.61 13.72
C ASN A 35 -16.63 -7.78 13.14
N ASP A 36 -17.92 -7.81 13.42
CA ASP A 36 -18.81 -8.86 12.91
C ASP A 36 -19.16 -8.61 11.45
N ILE A 37 -19.23 -9.69 10.66
CA ILE A 37 -19.75 -9.64 9.30
C ILE A 37 -21.25 -9.36 9.39
N PRO A 38 -21.76 -8.27 8.76
CA PRO A 38 -23.18 -7.92 8.84
C PRO A 38 -24.03 -8.96 8.11
N ASP A 39 -25.20 -9.29 8.68
CA ASP A 39 -26.24 -10.07 7.99
C ASP A 39 -26.92 -9.20 6.93
N LEU A 40 -26.39 -9.24 5.71
CA LEU A 40 -26.94 -8.52 4.58
C LEU A 40 -28.19 -9.22 4.07
N LYS A 41 -29.38 -8.66 4.39
CA LYS A 41 -30.66 -9.17 3.92
C LYS A 41 -30.95 -8.67 2.50
N GLY A 42 -31.25 -9.60 1.59
CA GLY A 42 -31.67 -9.29 0.22
C GLY A 42 -30.60 -9.61 -0.84
N GLU A 43 -30.74 -9.03 -2.01
CA GLU A 43 -29.81 -9.20 -3.12
C GLU A 43 -28.54 -8.40 -2.84
N VAL A 44 -27.41 -9.09 -2.74
CA VAL A 44 -26.09 -8.48 -2.58
C VAL A 44 -25.53 -8.16 -3.97
N LEU A 45 -25.20 -6.89 -4.18
CA LEU A 45 -24.60 -6.43 -5.43
C LEU A 45 -23.11 -6.20 -5.26
N PRO A 46 -22.28 -6.61 -6.23
CA PRO A 46 -20.87 -6.29 -6.21
C PRO A 46 -20.63 -4.77 -6.32
N HIS A 47 -19.47 -4.31 -5.84
CA HIS A 47 -19.18 -2.88 -5.74
C HIS A 47 -19.25 -2.13 -7.07
N TRP A 48 -18.93 -2.75 -8.21
CA TRP A 48 -19.05 -2.11 -9.52
C TRP A 48 -20.50 -1.87 -9.94
N ASP A 49 -21.45 -2.73 -9.54
CA ASP A 49 -22.88 -2.53 -9.79
C ASP A 49 -23.45 -1.48 -8.84
N LEU A 50 -23.00 -1.46 -7.57
CA LEU A 50 -23.31 -0.39 -6.62
C LEU A 50 -22.80 0.97 -7.10
N ALA A 51 -21.57 1.03 -7.59
CA ALA A 51 -20.96 2.25 -8.14
C ALA A 51 -21.77 2.80 -9.31
N LYS A 52 -22.25 1.92 -10.20
CA LYS A 52 -23.11 2.28 -11.32
C LYS A 52 -24.50 2.72 -10.86
N LYS A 53 -25.13 1.93 -9.95
CA LYS A 53 -26.48 2.21 -9.43
C LYS A 53 -26.59 3.57 -8.75
N TYR A 54 -25.54 4.00 -8.04
CA TYR A 54 -25.51 5.26 -7.31
C TYR A 54 -24.72 6.37 -8.03
N ASP A 55 -24.26 6.13 -9.26
CA ASP A 55 -23.45 7.04 -10.08
C ASP A 55 -22.22 7.59 -9.33
N LEU A 56 -21.48 6.70 -8.66
CA LEU A 56 -20.32 7.05 -7.84
C LEU A 56 -19.00 6.98 -8.61
N ILE A 57 -18.88 5.99 -9.50
CA ILE A 57 -17.64 5.70 -10.25
C ILE A 57 -18.04 5.32 -11.68
N ASP A 58 -17.34 5.91 -12.63
CA ASP A 58 -17.53 5.64 -14.06
C ASP A 58 -16.28 4.98 -14.64
N PHE A 59 -16.34 3.67 -14.80
CA PHE A 59 -15.25 2.87 -15.35
C PHE A 59 -15.12 3.04 -16.87
N GLU A 60 -16.24 3.21 -17.60
CA GLU A 60 -16.25 3.39 -19.05
C GLU A 60 -15.61 4.73 -19.44
N LEU A 61 -15.90 5.79 -18.68
CA LEU A 61 -15.28 7.08 -18.88
C LEU A 61 -13.77 7.01 -18.63
N GLY A 62 -13.31 6.26 -17.65
CA GLY A 62 -11.90 6.00 -17.39
C GLY A 62 -11.22 5.32 -18.57
N VAL A 63 -11.85 4.29 -19.13
CA VAL A 63 -11.36 3.62 -20.35
C VAL A 63 -11.26 4.58 -21.52
N LYS A 64 -12.24 5.47 -21.70
CA LYS A 64 -12.24 6.50 -22.75
C LYS A 64 -11.08 7.50 -22.62
N ILE A 65 -10.74 7.90 -21.39
CA ILE A 65 -9.73 8.93 -21.12
C ILE A 65 -8.32 8.34 -21.18
N THR A 66 -8.11 7.17 -20.58
CA THR A 66 -6.77 6.60 -20.38
C THR A 66 -6.70 5.13 -20.79
N GLY A 67 -7.57 4.29 -20.23
CA GLY A 67 -7.56 2.84 -20.42
C GLY A 67 -8.25 2.11 -19.25
N ALA A 68 -8.29 0.78 -19.33
CA ALA A 68 -8.79 -0.04 -18.23
C ALA A 68 -7.91 0.16 -16.98
N GLY A 69 -8.54 0.09 -15.79
CA GLY A 69 -7.83 0.27 -14.51
C GLY A 69 -7.60 1.73 -14.08
N PHE A 70 -8.25 2.70 -14.76
CA PHE A 70 -8.24 4.12 -14.42
C PHE A 70 -9.69 4.61 -14.20
N PRO A 71 -10.27 4.41 -13.01
CA PRO A 71 -11.67 4.79 -12.74
C PRO A 71 -11.83 6.31 -12.62
N VAL A 72 -13.02 6.82 -13.00
CA VAL A 72 -13.40 8.20 -12.77
C VAL A 72 -14.40 8.27 -11.62
N TYR A 73 -14.00 8.83 -10.50
CA TYR A 73 -14.89 9.08 -9.36
C TYR A 73 -15.76 10.31 -9.62
N LYS A 74 -17.07 10.21 -9.35
CA LYS A 74 -18.04 11.26 -9.65
C LYS A 74 -18.87 11.65 -8.44
N GLY A 75 -19.27 12.91 -8.37
CA GLY A 75 -20.24 13.40 -7.39
C GLY A 75 -19.96 12.94 -5.96
N LYS A 76 -20.86 12.15 -5.39
CA LYS A 76 -20.72 11.60 -4.03
C LYS A 76 -19.55 10.60 -3.91
N GLY A 77 -19.21 9.88 -4.97
CA GLY A 77 -18.04 8.99 -4.99
C GLY A 77 -16.73 9.75 -4.79
N ALA A 78 -16.56 10.86 -5.52
CA ALA A 78 -15.40 11.73 -5.36
C ALA A 78 -15.37 12.41 -3.96
N GLN A 79 -16.54 12.78 -3.43
CA GLN A 79 -16.63 13.32 -2.06
C GLN A 79 -16.25 12.29 -1.00
N LEU A 80 -16.72 11.04 -1.13
CA LEU A 80 -16.39 9.94 -0.23
C LEU A 80 -14.90 9.64 -0.26
N GLN A 81 -14.29 9.55 -1.44
CA GLN A 81 -12.85 9.33 -1.56
C GLN A 81 -12.05 10.40 -0.83
N ARG A 82 -12.38 11.68 -1.05
CA ARG A 82 -11.73 12.79 -0.36
C ARG A 82 -11.96 12.75 1.16
N ALA A 83 -13.16 12.36 1.60
CA ALA A 83 -13.47 12.24 3.02
C ALA A 83 -12.61 11.14 3.69
N LEU A 84 -12.46 9.98 3.03
CA LEU A 84 -11.58 8.89 3.51
C LEU A 84 -10.11 9.31 3.54
N ILE A 85 -9.64 10.03 2.53
CA ILE A 85 -8.27 10.57 2.51
C ILE A 85 -8.03 11.47 3.72
N ASN A 86 -8.93 12.43 3.96
CA ASN A 86 -8.82 13.35 5.10
C ASN A 86 -8.89 12.59 6.43
N PHE A 87 -9.81 11.64 6.57
CA PHE A 87 -9.94 10.82 7.77
C PHE A 87 -8.63 10.08 8.09
N PHE A 88 -8.04 9.39 7.13
CA PHE A 88 -6.79 8.65 7.37
C PHE A 88 -5.60 9.57 7.68
N LEU A 89 -5.52 10.74 7.05
CA LEU A 89 -4.46 11.71 7.35
C LEU A 89 -4.64 12.33 8.74
N ASP A 90 -5.86 12.68 9.13
CA ASP A 90 -6.16 13.24 10.45
C ASP A 90 -5.84 12.22 11.55
N GLU A 91 -6.22 10.96 11.38
CA GLU A 91 -5.90 9.87 12.32
C GLU A 91 -4.38 9.64 12.43
N ALA A 92 -3.66 9.67 11.31
CA ALA A 92 -2.20 9.55 11.33
C ALA A 92 -1.55 10.73 12.07
N ARG A 93 -2.02 11.95 11.83
CA ARG A 93 -1.54 13.14 12.55
C ARG A 93 -1.82 13.06 14.05
N GLU A 94 -3.02 12.61 14.46
CA GLU A 94 -3.36 12.40 15.87
C GLU A 94 -2.47 11.32 16.52
N ALA A 95 -2.03 10.30 15.75
CA ALA A 95 -1.06 9.30 16.18
C ALA A 95 0.39 9.81 16.21
N GLY A 96 0.61 11.10 15.90
CA GLY A 96 1.92 11.75 15.97
C GLY A 96 2.77 11.60 14.71
N TYR A 97 2.17 11.29 13.56
CA TYR A 97 2.86 11.30 12.27
C TYR A 97 2.89 12.73 11.71
N LEU A 98 4.06 13.13 11.21
CA LEU A 98 4.23 14.36 10.43
C LEU A 98 3.75 14.12 9.02
N GLU A 99 2.76 14.89 8.57
CA GLU A 99 2.29 14.87 7.19
C GLU A 99 3.30 15.51 6.26
N VAL A 100 3.63 14.82 5.17
CA VAL A 100 4.50 15.30 4.10
C VAL A 100 3.81 15.11 2.74
N MET A 101 4.06 16.01 1.82
CA MET A 101 3.55 15.95 0.44
C MET A 101 4.71 15.74 -0.52
N PRO A 102 5.11 14.49 -0.79
CA PRO A 102 6.23 14.19 -1.68
C PRO A 102 5.82 14.26 -3.15
N PRO A 103 6.79 14.37 -4.08
CA PRO A 103 6.50 14.22 -5.50
C PRO A 103 6.04 12.79 -5.84
N THR A 104 5.18 12.66 -6.85
CA THR A 104 4.69 11.37 -7.36
C THR A 104 5.60 10.76 -8.45
N VAL A 105 6.66 11.44 -8.81
CA VAL A 105 7.72 10.96 -9.69
C VAL A 105 9.04 10.96 -8.95
N VAL A 106 9.85 9.92 -9.15
CA VAL A 106 11.14 9.74 -8.46
C VAL A 106 12.23 9.37 -9.44
N ASN A 107 13.48 9.65 -9.05
CA ASN A 107 14.65 9.20 -9.81
C ASN A 107 14.99 7.74 -9.51
N GLN A 108 15.87 7.18 -10.33
CA GLN A 108 16.32 5.78 -10.22
C GLN A 108 16.90 5.46 -8.83
N ALA A 109 17.70 6.38 -8.25
CA ALA A 109 18.31 6.16 -6.93
C ALA A 109 17.27 5.99 -5.82
N SER A 110 16.11 6.67 -5.90
CA SER A 110 15.01 6.50 -4.96
C SER A 110 14.31 5.14 -5.14
N GLY A 111 14.17 4.67 -6.37
CA GLY A 111 13.65 3.32 -6.64
C GLY A 111 14.52 2.21 -6.04
N TYR A 112 15.84 2.34 -6.16
CA TYR A 112 16.78 1.43 -5.51
C TYR A 112 16.77 1.55 -3.97
N GLY A 113 16.57 2.76 -3.45
CA GLY A 113 16.58 3.01 -2.00
C GLY A 113 15.49 2.29 -1.21
N THR A 114 14.42 1.84 -1.87
CA THR A 114 13.31 1.09 -1.27
C THR A 114 13.07 -0.28 -1.92
N GLY A 115 13.99 -0.74 -2.79
CA GLY A 115 13.92 -2.05 -3.42
C GLY A 115 12.86 -2.20 -4.53
N GLN A 116 12.30 -1.09 -5.04
CA GLN A 116 11.41 -1.10 -6.20
C GLN A 116 12.17 -1.33 -7.51
N LEU A 117 13.45 -0.97 -7.52
CA LEU A 117 14.38 -1.28 -8.59
C LEU A 117 15.46 -2.27 -8.08
N PRO A 118 15.95 -3.18 -8.95
CA PRO A 118 15.52 -3.40 -10.33
C PRO A 118 14.09 -3.94 -10.40
N ASP A 119 13.27 -3.37 -11.28
CA ASP A 119 11.87 -3.78 -11.46
C ASP A 119 11.78 -5.12 -12.19
N LYS A 120 11.85 -6.22 -11.43
CA LYS A 120 11.83 -7.59 -11.96
C LYS A 120 10.47 -8.00 -12.51
N GLU A 121 9.41 -7.38 -12.02
CA GLU A 121 8.02 -7.71 -12.35
C GLU A 121 7.40 -6.76 -13.37
N GLY A 122 8.11 -5.70 -13.76
CA GLY A 122 7.63 -4.70 -14.72
C GLY A 122 6.46 -3.87 -14.18
N GLN A 123 6.42 -3.59 -12.88
CA GLN A 123 5.31 -2.90 -12.22
C GLN A 123 5.39 -1.38 -12.30
N MET A 124 6.57 -0.81 -12.48
CA MET A 124 6.76 0.64 -12.48
C MET A 124 6.48 1.25 -13.86
N TYR A 125 5.78 2.38 -13.86
CA TYR A 125 5.71 3.26 -15.02
C TYR A 125 6.99 4.08 -15.14
N HIS A 126 7.64 4.06 -16.28
CA HIS A 126 8.89 4.76 -16.56
C HIS A 126 8.70 5.87 -17.60
N CYS A 127 8.98 7.10 -17.23
CA CYS A 127 9.04 8.27 -18.12
C CYS A 127 10.42 8.29 -18.79
N GLN A 128 10.55 7.65 -19.94
CA GLN A 128 11.83 7.37 -20.58
C GLN A 128 12.66 8.61 -20.96
N LEU A 129 12.00 9.71 -21.34
CA LEU A 129 12.71 10.93 -21.78
C LEU A 129 13.42 11.63 -20.60
N ASP A 130 12.82 11.57 -19.42
CA ASP A 130 13.32 12.27 -18.22
C ASP A 130 14.03 11.32 -17.24
N ASP A 131 14.02 10.02 -17.53
CA ASP A 131 14.51 8.94 -16.65
C ASP A 131 13.91 9.02 -15.24
N LEU A 132 12.59 9.25 -15.18
CA LEU A 132 11.81 9.31 -13.94
C LEU A 132 10.79 8.18 -13.89
N TYR A 133 10.43 7.76 -12.70
CA TYR A 133 9.47 6.69 -12.43
C TYR A 133 8.28 7.24 -11.66
N LEU A 134 7.05 6.86 -12.09
CA LEU A 134 5.86 7.08 -11.30
C LEU A 134 5.88 6.16 -10.07
N ILE A 135 5.58 6.68 -8.91
CA ILE A 135 5.66 5.92 -7.65
C ILE A 135 4.54 4.86 -7.56
N PRO A 136 4.84 3.62 -7.14
CA PRO A 136 3.84 2.61 -6.84
C PRO A 136 3.30 2.72 -5.40
N THR A 137 3.93 3.54 -4.57
CA THR A 137 3.66 3.79 -3.16
C THR A 137 4.39 5.04 -2.68
N ALA A 138 3.79 5.80 -1.76
CA ALA A 138 4.46 6.93 -1.12
C ALA A 138 5.65 6.52 -0.23
N GLU A 139 5.76 5.23 0.12
CA GLU A 139 6.95 4.68 0.79
C GLU A 139 8.23 5.10 0.07
N VAL A 140 8.24 5.03 -1.28
CA VAL A 140 9.44 5.36 -2.07
C VAL A 140 9.93 6.79 -1.80
N PRO A 141 9.17 7.86 -2.08
CA PRO A 141 9.67 9.21 -1.83
C PRO A 141 9.83 9.52 -0.34
N VAL A 142 8.95 9.06 0.54
CA VAL A 142 9.00 9.40 1.96
C VAL A 142 10.21 8.78 2.66
N THR A 143 10.51 7.51 2.39
CA THR A 143 11.71 6.85 2.94
C THR A 143 12.99 7.50 2.40
N ASN A 144 13.01 7.88 1.13
CA ASN A 144 14.16 8.52 0.49
C ASN A 144 14.44 9.98 0.95
N ILE A 145 13.54 10.61 1.72
CA ILE A 145 13.85 11.85 2.44
C ILE A 145 15.10 11.67 3.32
N TYR A 146 15.28 10.46 3.85
CA TYR A 146 16.37 10.14 4.78
C TYR A 146 17.50 9.32 4.14
N ARG A 147 17.47 9.12 2.80
CA ARG A 147 18.57 8.46 2.09
C ARG A 147 19.84 9.30 2.19
N ASP A 148 20.98 8.65 2.46
CA ASP A 148 22.29 9.26 2.61
C ASP A 148 22.37 10.30 3.76
N VAL A 149 21.45 10.23 4.73
CA VAL A 149 21.42 11.07 5.93
C VAL A 149 21.83 10.26 7.15
N ILE A 150 22.73 10.79 7.96
CA ILE A 150 23.05 10.26 9.29
C ILE A 150 22.14 10.98 10.29
N LEU A 151 21.19 10.23 10.86
CA LEU A 151 20.25 10.76 11.84
C LEU A 151 20.87 10.77 13.25
N ASP A 152 20.65 11.86 13.99
CA ASP A 152 20.94 11.90 15.44
C ASP A 152 19.92 11.00 16.16
N GLU A 153 20.37 10.26 17.16
CA GLU A 153 19.53 9.41 18.00
C GLU A 153 18.35 10.18 18.62
N LYS A 154 18.54 11.44 18.95
CA LYS A 154 17.50 12.32 19.51
C LYS A 154 16.36 12.65 18.54
N GLN A 155 16.56 12.42 17.25
CA GLN A 155 15.53 12.62 16.22
C GLN A 155 14.57 11.43 16.10
N LEU A 156 14.93 10.28 16.70
CA LEU A 156 14.14 9.04 16.64
C LEU A 156 13.11 8.95 17.79
N PRO A 157 11.94 8.37 17.55
CA PRO A 157 11.49 7.86 16.26
C PRO A 157 11.04 8.98 15.30
N ILE A 158 11.35 8.82 14.00
CA ILE A 158 10.74 9.64 12.95
C ILE A 158 9.46 8.95 12.49
N LYS A 159 8.38 9.71 12.41
CA LYS A 159 7.07 9.22 11.94
C LYS A 159 6.57 10.16 10.85
N ASN A 160 6.39 9.67 9.63
CA ASN A 160 5.82 10.45 8.53
C ASN A 160 4.57 9.78 7.98
N CYS A 161 3.60 10.58 7.53
CA CYS A 161 2.50 10.12 6.71
C CYS A 161 2.39 10.94 5.44
N ALA A 162 1.87 10.34 4.38
CA ALA A 162 1.68 10.99 3.09
C ALA A 162 0.46 10.44 2.37
N TYR A 163 -0.28 11.32 1.69
CA TYR A 163 -1.23 10.97 0.67
C TYR A 163 -0.59 11.14 -0.70
N THR A 164 -0.69 10.11 -1.56
CA THR A 164 -0.30 10.22 -2.97
C THR A 164 -1.22 9.41 -3.87
N GLN A 165 -1.29 9.81 -5.14
CA GLN A 165 -1.63 8.87 -6.20
C GLN A 165 -0.47 7.90 -6.37
N CYS A 166 -0.82 6.61 -6.55
CA CYS A 166 0.13 5.54 -6.77
C CYS A 166 -0.17 4.87 -8.11
N PHE A 167 0.88 4.41 -8.79
CA PHE A 167 0.78 3.89 -10.14
C PHE A 167 1.44 2.52 -10.24
N ARG A 168 0.69 1.52 -10.70
CA ARG A 168 1.20 0.16 -10.93
C ARG A 168 0.77 -0.32 -12.31
N ARG A 169 1.67 -0.94 -13.05
CA ARG A 169 1.36 -1.48 -14.39
C ARG A 169 0.46 -2.70 -14.31
N GLU A 170 0.35 -3.33 -13.15
CA GLU A 170 -0.41 -4.57 -12.94
C GLU A 170 -0.10 -5.64 -14.00
N ALA A 171 1.17 -5.73 -14.37
CA ALA A 171 1.66 -6.64 -15.41
C ALA A 171 1.33 -8.09 -15.03
N GLY A 172 0.65 -8.80 -15.94
CA GLY A 172 0.26 -10.20 -15.72
C GLY A 172 -1.08 -10.41 -15.01
N SER A 173 -1.81 -9.35 -14.65
CA SER A 173 -3.14 -9.47 -14.05
C SER A 173 -4.23 -9.55 -15.11
N TYR A 174 -5.02 -10.63 -15.09
CA TYR A 174 -6.09 -10.90 -16.06
C TYR A 174 -7.33 -11.49 -15.40
N GLY A 175 -8.51 -11.32 -16.02
CA GLY A 175 -9.74 -12.02 -15.64
C GLY A 175 -10.61 -11.29 -14.61
N LYS A 176 -11.27 -12.04 -13.71
CA LYS A 176 -12.24 -11.49 -12.75
C LYS A 176 -11.61 -10.52 -11.74
N ASP A 177 -10.35 -10.73 -11.39
CA ASP A 177 -9.64 -9.98 -10.37
C ASP A 177 -9.33 -8.53 -10.77
N VAL A 178 -9.46 -8.17 -12.05
CA VAL A 178 -9.28 -6.81 -12.57
C VAL A 178 -10.59 -6.03 -12.70
N ARG A 179 -11.72 -6.60 -12.23
CA ARG A 179 -13.02 -5.94 -12.37
C ARG A 179 -13.26 -4.94 -11.23
N GLY A 180 -13.85 -3.81 -11.57
CA GLY A 180 -14.18 -2.78 -10.59
C GLY A 180 -12.95 -2.10 -10.00
N LEU A 181 -12.85 -2.07 -8.66
CA LEU A 181 -11.77 -1.45 -7.90
C LEU A 181 -10.70 -2.43 -7.41
N ASN A 182 -10.82 -3.72 -7.73
CA ASN A 182 -9.93 -4.73 -7.15
C ASN A 182 -8.45 -4.56 -7.55
N ARG A 183 -8.21 -4.16 -8.82
CA ARG A 183 -6.86 -3.86 -9.31
C ARG A 183 -6.90 -2.66 -10.25
N LEU A 184 -6.16 -1.63 -9.88
CA LEU A 184 -6.13 -0.37 -10.58
C LEU A 184 -4.70 0.00 -10.96
N HIS A 185 -4.55 0.62 -12.14
CA HIS A 185 -3.29 1.21 -12.57
C HIS A 185 -2.96 2.51 -11.85
N GLU A 186 -3.99 3.22 -11.39
CA GLU A 186 -3.90 4.43 -10.58
C GLU A 186 -4.86 4.33 -9.40
N PHE A 187 -4.36 4.57 -8.20
CA PHE A 187 -5.15 4.54 -6.97
C PHE A 187 -4.59 5.50 -5.91
N SER A 188 -5.47 5.94 -5.02
CA SER A 188 -5.10 6.79 -3.87
C SER A 188 -4.60 5.94 -2.71
N LYS A 189 -3.50 6.35 -2.09
CA LYS A 189 -2.94 5.65 -0.92
C LYS A 189 -2.46 6.65 0.13
N ILE A 190 -2.80 6.37 1.39
CA ILE A 190 -2.17 7.01 2.54
C ILE A 190 -1.11 6.05 3.07
N GLU A 191 0.10 6.54 3.18
CA GLU A 191 1.26 5.80 3.64
C GLU A 191 1.69 6.32 5.01
N ILE A 192 2.11 5.42 5.90
CA ILE A 192 2.82 5.76 7.12
C ILE A 192 4.22 5.14 7.07
N VAL A 193 5.22 5.93 7.37
CA VAL A 193 6.62 5.50 7.42
C VAL A 193 7.19 5.83 8.78
N ARG A 194 7.85 4.86 9.41
CA ARG A 194 8.51 5.05 10.69
C ARG A 194 9.96 4.61 10.60
N ILE A 195 10.86 5.45 11.13
CA ILE A 195 12.28 5.14 11.29
C ILE A 195 12.57 5.17 12.78
N ASP A 196 13.08 4.07 13.30
CA ASP A 196 13.37 3.90 14.72
C ASP A 196 14.70 3.16 14.93
N LYS A 197 15.13 3.05 16.18
CA LYS A 197 16.29 2.24 16.54
C LYS A 197 16.01 0.76 16.31
N PRO A 198 17.02 -0.04 15.95
CA PRO A 198 16.86 -1.48 15.73
C PRO A 198 16.20 -2.21 16.91
N GLU A 199 16.57 -1.88 18.14
CA GLU A 199 16.00 -2.47 19.36
C GLU A 199 14.52 -2.18 19.57
N HIS A 200 13.99 -1.09 18.99
CA HIS A 200 12.58 -0.71 19.07
C HIS A 200 11.75 -1.18 17.86
N SER A 201 12.39 -1.76 16.84
CA SER A 201 11.77 -2.07 15.55
C SER A 201 10.49 -2.92 15.67
N LYS A 202 10.51 -3.96 16.51
CA LYS A 202 9.32 -4.82 16.71
C LYS A 202 8.16 -4.11 17.40
N GLU A 203 8.45 -3.28 18.40
CA GLU A 203 7.41 -2.52 19.09
C GLU A 203 6.84 -1.43 18.17
N SER A 204 7.70 -0.74 17.42
CA SER A 204 7.30 0.23 16.41
C SER A 204 6.38 -0.38 15.35
N HIS A 205 6.70 -1.57 14.87
CA HIS A 205 5.86 -2.28 13.91
C HIS A 205 4.49 -2.64 14.51
N LYS A 206 4.46 -3.11 15.77
CA LYS A 206 3.23 -3.40 16.48
C LYS A 206 2.35 -2.14 16.69
N GLU A 207 2.96 -1.00 17.01
CA GLU A 207 2.22 0.27 17.09
C GLU A 207 1.61 0.67 15.74
N MET A 208 2.33 0.46 14.63
CA MET A 208 1.81 0.70 13.28
C MET A 208 0.63 -0.24 12.96
N LEU A 209 0.74 -1.53 13.30
CA LEU A 209 -0.37 -2.48 13.14
C LEU A 209 -1.60 -2.06 13.94
N ASN A 210 -1.43 -1.67 15.20
CA ASN A 210 -2.53 -1.19 16.05
C ASN A 210 -3.19 0.08 15.48
N HIS A 211 -2.39 0.98 14.89
CA HIS A 211 -2.91 2.18 14.24
C HIS A 211 -3.80 1.81 13.05
N VAL A 212 -3.33 0.97 12.15
CA VAL A 212 -4.11 0.52 10.97
C VAL A 212 -5.37 -0.23 11.40
N GLU A 213 -5.26 -1.12 12.38
CA GLU A 213 -6.42 -1.82 12.95
C GLU A 213 -7.47 -0.84 13.50
N GLY A 214 -7.02 0.19 14.23
CA GLY A 214 -7.90 1.23 14.78
C GLY A 214 -8.68 1.98 13.69
N LEU A 215 -8.10 2.18 12.50
CA LEU A 215 -8.81 2.78 11.37
C LEU A 215 -9.98 1.91 10.90
N LEU A 216 -9.77 0.60 10.76
CA LEU A 216 -10.82 -0.34 10.34
C LEU A 216 -11.92 -0.46 11.40
N GLN A 217 -11.55 -0.42 12.69
CA GLN A 217 -12.51 -0.42 13.79
C GLN A 217 -13.37 0.85 13.80
N LYS A 218 -12.79 2.03 13.58
CA LYS A 218 -13.52 3.31 13.49
C LYS A 218 -14.45 3.35 12.28
N LEU A 219 -14.11 2.67 11.20
CA LEU A 219 -14.96 2.51 10.01
C LEU A 219 -15.97 1.37 10.14
N GLU A 220 -15.95 0.63 11.25
CA GLU A 220 -16.83 -0.52 11.51
C GLU A 220 -16.77 -1.60 10.42
N LEU A 221 -15.63 -1.71 9.73
CA LEU A 221 -15.45 -2.69 8.66
C LEU A 221 -15.03 -4.05 9.25
N PRO A 222 -15.67 -5.16 8.86
CA PRO A 222 -15.19 -6.50 9.19
C PRO A 222 -13.83 -6.76 8.54
N TYR A 223 -12.88 -7.28 9.30
CA TYR A 223 -11.52 -7.48 8.79
C TYR A 223 -10.87 -8.73 9.38
N ARG A 224 -9.83 -9.21 8.71
CA ARG A 224 -8.85 -10.13 9.27
C ARG A 224 -7.43 -9.59 9.05
N ILE A 225 -6.52 -9.97 9.95
CA ILE A 225 -5.10 -9.65 9.87
C ILE A 225 -4.38 -10.94 9.53
N LEU A 226 -3.64 -10.94 8.44
CA LEU A 226 -2.78 -12.03 7.99
C LEU A 226 -1.34 -11.73 8.35
N ARG A 227 -0.61 -12.72 8.88
CA ARG A 227 0.84 -12.70 8.89
C ARG A 227 1.31 -13.46 7.66
N LEU A 228 2.04 -12.78 6.80
CA LEU A 228 2.48 -13.34 5.53
C LEU A 228 3.58 -14.36 5.72
N CYS A 229 3.54 -15.41 4.93
CA CYS A 229 4.60 -16.43 4.86
C CYS A 229 5.81 -15.94 4.05
N GLY A 230 6.92 -16.64 4.17
CA GLY A 230 8.17 -16.25 3.51
C GLY A 230 8.09 -16.10 1.99
N GLY A 231 7.22 -16.88 1.33
CA GLY A 231 7.02 -16.83 -0.13
C GLY A 231 6.11 -15.72 -0.63
N ASP A 232 5.32 -15.10 0.27
CA ASP A 232 4.37 -14.02 -0.09
C ASP A 232 4.82 -12.64 0.41
N MET A 233 5.83 -12.58 1.28
CA MET A 233 6.38 -11.30 1.75
C MET A 233 7.08 -10.54 0.63
N SER A 234 7.02 -9.19 0.73
CA SER A 234 7.82 -8.35 -0.14
C SER A 234 9.32 -8.59 0.05
N PHE A 235 10.08 -8.39 -1.02
CA PHE A 235 11.51 -8.63 -1.12
C PHE A 235 12.35 -7.98 0.00
N THR A 236 11.94 -6.81 0.48
CA THR A 236 12.65 -6.02 1.49
C THR A 236 12.17 -6.28 2.92
N ALA A 237 11.06 -6.98 3.10
CA ALA A 237 10.45 -7.18 4.41
C ALA A 237 11.16 -8.28 5.22
N ALA A 238 11.30 -8.06 6.54
CA ALA A 238 11.68 -9.10 7.50
C ALA A 238 10.46 -9.69 8.23
N LEU A 239 9.34 -8.97 8.26
CA LEU A 239 8.04 -9.38 8.79
C LEU A 239 6.97 -8.53 8.12
N CYS A 240 5.89 -9.16 7.66
CA CYS A 240 4.81 -8.49 6.96
C CYS A 240 3.45 -8.96 7.45
N PHE A 241 2.51 -8.02 7.51
CA PHE A 241 1.10 -8.29 7.80
C PHE A 241 0.23 -7.59 6.77
N ASP A 242 -0.85 -8.26 6.37
CA ASP A 242 -1.89 -7.68 5.55
C ASP A 242 -3.20 -7.55 6.34
N PHE A 243 -3.93 -6.49 6.06
CA PHE A 243 -5.29 -6.28 6.53
C PHE A 243 -6.24 -6.50 5.38
N GLU A 244 -7.09 -7.50 5.51
CA GLU A 244 -8.13 -7.77 4.53
C GLU A 244 -9.48 -7.37 5.08
N VAL A 245 -10.22 -6.58 4.32
CA VAL A 245 -11.59 -6.17 4.63
C VAL A 245 -12.55 -7.10 3.91
N TYR A 246 -13.59 -7.52 4.63
CA TYR A 246 -14.62 -8.39 4.05
C TYR A 246 -15.39 -7.68 2.95
N SER A 247 -15.60 -8.37 1.84
CA SER A 247 -16.51 -7.99 0.76
C SER A 247 -17.36 -9.18 0.40
N GLU A 248 -18.66 -8.97 0.21
CA GLU A 248 -19.61 -10.03 -0.15
C GLU A 248 -19.48 -10.49 -1.61
N ALA A 249 -18.81 -9.74 -2.46
CA ALA A 249 -18.69 -10.00 -3.89
C ALA A 249 -17.26 -9.84 -4.40
#